data_6218659c50d61e557b99ba72db293886
#
_entry.id   6218659c50d61e557b99ba72db293886
#
_cell.length_a   1.000
_cell.length_b   1.000
_cell.length_c   1.000
_cell.angle_alpha   90.00
_cell.angle_beta   90.00
_cell.angle_gamma   90.00
#
_symmetry.space_group_name_H-M   'P 1'
#
loop_
_entity.id
_entity.type
_entity.pdbx_description
1 polymer ?
#
loop_
_entity_poly.entity_id
_entity_poly.type
_entity_poly.pdbx_seq_one_letter_code
_entity_poly.pdbx_strand_id
1 'polypeptide(L)'
;MKCYKRIIPLILACMMLAGCGQNVYKKGVESLENKDYAAAQENFQKAVEDKKNVADSYRGLGIAYYEQEKYKDALAAFENAVSAGTKETGTICNMMAVCKMQTENYEDAISYYEKALDHSDCSDDMKQEIQFNVIVCYEKLEDWDNAKAKLEDYATAYPDDEKAAKEAEFLKTR
;
A
#
# COMPACT_ATOMS: atom_id res chain seq x y z
N MET A 1 -59.52 14.54 13.28
CA MET A 1 -58.33 15.19 13.87
C MET A 1 -57.41 14.11 14.45
N LYS A 2 -56.24 13.90 13.89
CA LYS A 2 -55.06 13.12 14.36
C LYS A 2 -54.47 12.28 13.21
N CYS A 3 -53.75 12.89 12.31
CA CYS A 3 -52.83 12.17 11.40
C CYS A 3 -51.79 13.12 10.73
N TYR A 4 -51.15 14.01 11.52
CA TYR A 4 -50.18 14.94 10.90
C TYR A 4 -48.86 15.04 11.69
N LYS A 5 -48.54 14.08 12.55
CA LYS A 5 -47.32 14.21 13.41
C LYS A 5 -46.23 13.16 13.21
N ARG A 6 -46.26 12.33 12.13
CA ARG A 6 -45.27 11.25 11.98
C ARG A 6 -44.43 11.26 10.72
N ILE A 7 -44.55 12.26 9.85
CA ILE A 7 -43.81 12.28 8.56
C ILE A 7 -42.53 13.18 8.60
N ILE A 8 -42.48 14.15 9.52
CA ILE A 8 -41.37 15.10 9.59
C ILE A 8 -40.02 14.50 10.06
N PRO A 9 -39.96 13.51 10.99
CA PRO A 9 -38.66 12.97 11.42
C PRO A 9 -37.96 12.07 10.38
N LEU A 10 -38.71 11.50 9.43
CA LEU A 10 -38.12 10.58 8.45
C LEU A 10 -37.36 11.31 7.32
N ILE A 11 -37.82 12.51 6.93
CA ILE A 11 -37.17 13.32 5.89
C ILE A 11 -35.89 13.99 6.44
N LEU A 12 -35.88 14.34 7.73
CA LEU A 12 -34.68 14.93 8.35
C LEU A 12 -33.56 13.89 8.55
N ALA A 13 -33.92 12.62 8.78
CA ALA A 13 -32.95 11.53 8.92
C ALA A 13 -32.24 11.22 7.59
N CYS A 14 -32.94 11.32 6.44
CA CYS A 14 -32.31 11.11 5.13
C CYS A 14 -31.35 12.24 4.71
N MET A 15 -31.56 13.47 5.16
CA MET A 15 -30.65 14.60 4.84
C MET A 15 -29.36 14.57 5.68
N MET A 16 -29.35 13.94 6.84
CA MET A 16 -28.12 13.78 7.65
C MET A 16 -27.19 12.70 7.10
N LEU A 17 -27.70 11.71 6.37
CA LEU A 17 -26.89 10.64 5.80
C LEU A 17 -26.03 11.10 4.59
N ALA A 18 -26.46 12.11 3.86
CA ALA A 18 -25.72 12.59 2.69
C ALA A 18 -24.46 13.43 3.03
N GLY A 19 -24.37 14.00 4.22
CA GLY A 19 -23.22 14.75 4.70
C GLY A 19 -22.22 13.90 5.52
N CYS A 20 -22.63 12.73 5.99
CA CYS A 20 -21.84 11.91 6.93
C CYS A 20 -20.64 11.24 6.24
N GLY A 21 -20.82 10.72 5.03
CA GLY A 21 -19.78 9.93 4.36
C GLY A 21 -18.54 10.74 3.93
N GLN A 22 -18.72 12.00 3.57
CA GLN A 22 -17.58 12.87 3.22
C GLN A 22 -16.79 13.32 4.46
N ASN A 23 -17.47 13.42 5.59
CA ASN A 23 -16.82 13.69 6.88
C ASN A 23 -16.03 12.45 7.37
N VAL A 24 -16.54 11.24 7.13
CA VAL A 24 -15.89 9.99 7.53
C VAL A 24 -14.59 9.76 6.73
N TYR A 25 -14.59 9.99 5.41
CA TYR A 25 -13.37 9.95 4.60
C TYR A 25 -12.29 10.92 5.14
N LYS A 26 -12.68 12.18 5.41
CA LYS A 26 -11.75 13.17 5.97
C LYS A 26 -11.18 12.74 7.31
N LYS A 27 -12.03 12.18 8.20
CA LYS A 27 -11.56 11.62 9.47
C LYS A 27 -10.56 10.47 9.26
N GLY A 28 -10.76 9.64 8.25
CA GLY A 28 -9.79 8.62 7.87
C GLY A 28 -8.44 9.20 7.51
N VAL A 29 -8.43 10.27 6.71
CA VAL A 29 -7.19 10.99 6.35
C VAL A 29 -6.52 11.60 7.58
N GLU A 30 -7.28 12.31 8.42
CA GLU A 30 -6.78 12.88 9.68
C GLU A 30 -6.20 11.80 10.60
N SER A 31 -6.84 10.63 10.67
CA SER A 31 -6.35 9.50 11.48
C SER A 31 -5.03 8.94 10.93
N LEU A 32 -4.86 8.84 9.59
CA LEU A 32 -3.56 8.47 8.99
C LEU A 32 -2.46 9.48 9.32
N GLU A 33 -2.75 10.78 9.19
CA GLU A 33 -1.80 11.85 9.52
C GLU A 33 -1.35 11.78 10.99
N ASN A 34 -2.27 11.42 11.88
CA ASN A 34 -2.01 11.22 13.30
C ASN A 34 -1.42 9.83 13.63
N LYS A 35 -1.20 8.97 12.63
CA LYS A 35 -0.73 7.58 12.78
C LYS A 35 -1.68 6.71 13.63
N ASP A 36 -2.94 7.10 13.74
CA ASP A 36 -3.98 6.26 14.34
C ASP A 36 -4.57 5.34 13.27
N TYR A 37 -3.82 4.29 12.95
CA TYR A 37 -4.14 3.40 11.85
C TYR A 37 -5.40 2.58 12.11
N ALA A 38 -5.75 2.34 13.37
CA ALA A 38 -6.98 1.64 13.74
C ALA A 38 -8.21 2.53 13.45
N ALA A 39 -8.18 3.80 13.87
CA ALA A 39 -9.25 4.75 13.57
C ALA A 39 -9.30 5.07 12.05
N ALA A 40 -8.16 5.13 11.37
CA ALA A 40 -8.11 5.29 9.92
C ALA A 40 -8.83 4.15 9.20
N GLN A 41 -8.52 2.90 9.57
CA GLN A 41 -9.18 1.71 9.05
C GLN A 41 -10.69 1.78 9.21
N GLU A 42 -11.20 2.06 10.41
CA GLU A 42 -12.64 2.16 10.69
C GLU A 42 -13.32 3.24 9.83
N ASN A 43 -12.71 4.42 9.77
CA ASN A 43 -13.26 5.55 9.02
C ASN A 43 -13.28 5.28 7.51
N PHE A 44 -12.20 4.73 6.94
CA PHE A 44 -12.17 4.42 5.50
C PHE A 44 -13.11 3.26 5.15
N GLN A 45 -13.22 2.23 6.00
CA GLN A 45 -14.18 1.15 5.80
C GLN A 45 -15.59 1.71 5.70
N LYS A 46 -15.96 2.59 6.62
CA LYS A 46 -17.27 3.25 6.61
C LYS A 46 -17.45 4.15 5.37
N ALA A 47 -16.40 4.83 4.93
CA ALA A 47 -16.48 5.64 3.71
C ALA A 47 -16.72 4.77 2.47
N VAL A 48 -16.13 3.57 2.37
CA VAL A 48 -16.43 2.59 1.32
C VAL A 48 -17.88 2.13 1.37
N GLU A 49 -18.39 1.77 2.56
CA GLU A 49 -19.79 1.36 2.77
C GLU A 49 -20.78 2.45 2.35
N ASP A 50 -20.48 3.71 2.69
CA ASP A 50 -21.24 4.89 2.31
C ASP A 50 -21.07 5.28 0.83
N LYS A 51 -20.28 4.53 0.05
CA LYS A 51 -19.94 4.80 -1.37
C LYS A 51 -19.39 6.21 -1.62
N LYS A 52 -18.55 6.69 -0.69
CA LYS A 52 -17.90 8.00 -0.78
C LYS A 52 -16.40 7.84 -0.98
N ASN A 53 -15.86 8.53 -2.01
CA ASN A 53 -14.44 8.48 -2.34
C ASN A 53 -13.88 7.04 -2.35
N VAL A 54 -14.62 6.11 -2.97
CA VAL A 54 -14.40 4.66 -2.85
C VAL A 54 -12.96 4.29 -3.17
N ALA A 55 -12.42 4.77 -4.29
CA ALA A 55 -11.05 4.49 -4.72
C ALA A 55 -10.01 4.99 -3.70
N ASP A 56 -10.14 6.26 -3.28
CA ASP A 56 -9.25 6.85 -2.28
C ASP A 56 -9.43 6.23 -0.89
N SER A 57 -10.65 5.80 -0.54
CA SER A 57 -10.90 5.11 0.73
C SER A 57 -10.25 3.73 0.75
N TYR A 58 -10.29 2.98 -0.34
CA TYR A 58 -9.54 1.72 -0.46
C TYR A 58 -8.04 1.94 -0.40
N ARG A 59 -7.52 3.01 -1.04
CA ARG A 59 -6.11 3.37 -0.91
C ARG A 59 -5.74 3.69 0.54
N GLY A 60 -6.56 4.47 1.23
CA GLY A 60 -6.38 4.77 2.65
C GLY A 60 -6.42 3.53 3.54
N LEU A 61 -7.34 2.58 3.26
CA LEU A 61 -7.37 1.27 3.91
C LEU A 61 -6.08 0.49 3.68
N GLY A 62 -5.59 0.45 2.44
CA GLY A 62 -4.34 -0.20 2.08
C GLY A 62 -3.17 0.33 2.92
N ILE A 63 -3.04 1.66 3.02
CA ILE A 63 -2.02 2.30 3.85
C ILE A 63 -2.22 1.95 5.34
N ALA A 64 -3.44 2.06 5.85
CA ALA A 64 -3.72 1.77 7.26
C ALA A 64 -3.42 0.30 7.63
N TYR A 65 -3.71 -0.65 6.74
CA TYR A 65 -3.37 -2.06 6.93
C TYR A 65 -1.87 -2.29 6.81
N TYR A 66 -1.20 -1.67 5.84
CA TYR A 66 0.25 -1.76 5.63
C TYR A 66 1.02 -1.32 6.88
N GLU A 67 0.68 -0.18 7.44
CA GLU A 67 1.30 0.36 8.65
C GLU A 67 1.03 -0.48 9.92
N GLN A 68 0.00 -1.33 9.87
CA GLN A 68 -0.30 -2.33 10.90
C GLN A 68 0.32 -3.71 10.59
N GLU A 69 1.16 -3.81 9.56
CA GLU A 69 1.76 -5.07 9.10
C GLU A 69 0.72 -6.15 8.69
N LYS A 70 -0.52 -5.73 8.41
CA LYS A 70 -1.58 -6.60 7.90
C LYS A 70 -1.48 -6.72 6.37
N TYR A 71 -0.38 -7.29 5.91
CA TYR A 71 0.02 -7.24 4.49
C TYR A 71 -0.98 -7.86 3.52
N LYS A 72 -1.68 -8.93 3.92
CA LYS A 72 -2.72 -9.54 3.07
C LYS A 72 -3.92 -8.61 2.87
N ASP A 73 -4.36 -7.95 3.94
CA ASP A 73 -5.49 -7.02 3.89
C ASP A 73 -5.08 -5.73 3.15
N ALA A 74 -3.84 -5.27 3.35
CA ALA A 74 -3.26 -4.14 2.64
C ALA A 74 -3.25 -4.37 1.12
N LEU A 75 -2.75 -5.53 0.69
CA LEU A 75 -2.71 -5.91 -0.72
C LEU A 75 -4.11 -5.91 -1.33
N ALA A 76 -5.09 -6.58 -0.69
CA ALA A 76 -6.47 -6.61 -1.16
C ALA A 76 -7.08 -5.20 -1.25
N ALA A 77 -6.77 -4.32 -0.29
CA ALA A 77 -7.25 -2.95 -0.31
C ALA A 77 -6.63 -2.13 -1.45
N PHE A 78 -5.32 -2.27 -1.73
CA PHE A 78 -4.68 -1.61 -2.88
C PHE A 78 -5.22 -2.13 -4.22
N GLU A 79 -5.43 -3.43 -4.36
CA GLU A 79 -6.05 -4.03 -5.57
C GLU A 79 -7.47 -3.47 -5.79
N ASN A 80 -8.26 -3.34 -4.71
CA ASN A 80 -9.58 -2.72 -4.77
C ASN A 80 -9.50 -1.23 -5.12
N ALA A 81 -8.51 -0.50 -4.62
CA ALA A 81 -8.29 0.89 -4.97
C ALA A 81 -8.03 1.07 -6.47
N VAL A 82 -7.13 0.26 -7.04
CA VAL A 82 -6.81 0.27 -8.48
C VAL A 82 -8.06 -0.10 -9.30
N SER A 83 -8.78 -1.14 -8.90
CA SER A 83 -10.02 -1.57 -9.55
C SER A 83 -11.12 -0.50 -9.49
N ALA A 84 -11.14 0.31 -8.44
CA ALA A 84 -12.06 1.44 -8.27
C ALA A 84 -11.61 2.73 -8.99
N GLY A 85 -10.46 2.71 -9.68
CA GLY A 85 -9.97 3.79 -10.51
C GLY A 85 -8.82 4.62 -9.91
N THR A 86 -8.20 4.18 -8.80
CA THR A 86 -6.94 4.78 -8.35
C THR A 86 -5.86 4.52 -9.40
N LYS A 87 -5.14 5.57 -9.80
CA LYS A 87 -3.99 5.41 -10.70
C LYS A 87 -2.89 4.62 -9.98
N GLU A 88 -2.39 3.58 -10.61
CA GLU A 88 -1.15 2.94 -10.18
C GLU A 88 -0.01 3.98 -10.23
N THR A 89 0.74 4.06 -9.14
CA THR A 89 1.92 4.92 -8.99
C THR A 89 3.08 4.06 -8.50
N GLY A 90 4.31 4.54 -8.64
CA GLY A 90 5.49 3.84 -8.13
C GLY A 90 5.35 3.54 -6.62
N THR A 91 4.82 4.48 -5.86
CA THR A 91 4.56 4.29 -4.42
C THR A 91 3.58 3.15 -4.15
N ILE A 92 2.45 3.08 -4.87
CA ILE A 92 1.46 2.01 -4.69
C ILE A 92 2.05 0.67 -5.11
N CYS A 93 2.74 0.61 -6.25
CA CYS A 93 3.41 -0.62 -6.70
C CYS A 93 4.45 -1.11 -5.70
N ASN A 94 5.27 -0.20 -5.13
CA ASN A 94 6.24 -0.55 -4.09
C ASN A 94 5.55 -1.11 -2.83
N MET A 95 4.49 -0.49 -2.34
CA MET A 95 3.75 -1.00 -1.19
C MET A 95 3.14 -2.38 -1.45
N MET A 96 2.58 -2.61 -2.65
CA MET A 96 2.06 -3.92 -3.05
C MET A 96 3.19 -4.96 -3.15
N ALA A 97 4.36 -4.58 -3.67
CA ALA A 97 5.55 -5.44 -3.73
C ALA A 97 6.00 -5.85 -2.33
N VAL A 98 6.08 -4.91 -1.39
CA VAL A 98 6.40 -5.22 0.02
C VAL A 98 5.35 -6.17 0.61
N CYS A 99 4.06 -5.94 0.37
CA CYS A 99 3.01 -6.86 0.84
C CYS A 99 3.19 -8.27 0.27
N LYS A 100 3.54 -8.40 -1.01
CA LYS A 100 3.82 -9.68 -1.66
C LYS A 100 5.06 -10.35 -1.05
N MET A 101 6.14 -9.60 -0.83
CA MET A 101 7.37 -10.09 -0.21
C MET A 101 7.11 -10.60 1.23
N GLN A 102 6.38 -9.85 2.04
CA GLN A 102 6.04 -10.20 3.41
C GLN A 102 5.05 -11.39 3.52
N THR A 103 4.35 -11.69 2.44
CA THR A 103 3.49 -12.87 2.32
C THR A 103 4.16 -14.02 1.54
N GLU A 104 5.48 -13.95 1.37
CA GLU A 104 6.33 -14.97 0.76
C GLU A 104 6.03 -15.24 -0.73
N ASN A 105 5.37 -14.30 -1.42
CA ASN A 105 5.13 -14.35 -2.87
C ASN A 105 6.21 -13.57 -3.61
N TYR A 106 7.43 -14.09 -3.61
CA TYR A 106 8.63 -13.36 -4.03
C TYR A 106 8.66 -13.05 -5.52
N GLU A 107 8.19 -13.95 -6.40
CA GLU A 107 8.11 -13.71 -7.85
C GLU A 107 7.16 -12.54 -8.17
N ASP A 108 5.98 -12.53 -7.52
CA ASP A 108 5.04 -11.42 -7.68
C ASP A 108 5.63 -10.12 -7.11
N ALA A 109 6.34 -10.19 -5.97
CA ALA A 109 7.00 -9.04 -5.37
C ALA A 109 8.01 -8.41 -6.35
N ILE A 110 8.86 -9.21 -6.99
CA ILE A 110 9.81 -8.75 -8.02
C ILE A 110 9.07 -8.03 -9.14
N SER A 111 7.98 -8.63 -9.65
CA SER A 111 7.18 -8.03 -10.73
C SER A 111 6.60 -6.66 -10.34
N TYR A 112 6.10 -6.50 -9.11
CA TYR A 112 5.59 -5.21 -8.62
C TYR A 112 6.71 -4.21 -8.33
N TYR A 113 7.88 -4.64 -7.89
CA TYR A 113 9.06 -3.79 -7.75
C TYR A 113 9.53 -3.25 -9.10
N GLU A 114 9.58 -4.09 -10.13
CA GLU A 114 9.91 -3.65 -11.50
C GLU A 114 8.93 -2.62 -12.01
N LYS A 115 7.62 -2.84 -11.84
CA LYS A 115 6.60 -1.84 -12.15
C LYS A 115 6.85 -0.52 -11.41
N ALA A 116 7.19 -0.57 -10.12
CA ALA A 116 7.45 0.63 -9.34
C ALA A 116 8.62 1.44 -9.90
N LEU A 117 9.70 0.77 -10.33
CA LEU A 117 10.88 1.41 -10.94
C LEU A 117 10.55 2.12 -12.26
N ASP A 118 9.59 1.64 -13.03
CA ASP A 118 9.17 2.23 -14.30
C ASP A 118 8.34 3.53 -14.12
N HIS A 119 7.86 3.80 -12.91
CA HIS A 119 7.09 5.01 -12.65
C HIS A 119 7.96 6.23 -12.38
N SER A 120 7.55 7.38 -12.93
CA SER A 120 8.27 8.66 -12.77
C SER A 120 8.23 9.24 -11.35
N ASP A 121 7.34 8.77 -10.48
CA ASP A 121 7.23 9.14 -9.08
C ASP A 121 8.10 8.28 -8.15
N CYS A 122 8.88 7.35 -8.70
CA CYS A 122 9.85 6.58 -7.96
C CYS A 122 11.08 7.45 -7.66
N SER A 123 11.23 7.87 -6.40
CA SER A 123 12.38 8.65 -5.95
C SER A 123 13.67 7.82 -5.94
N ASP A 124 14.83 8.47 -5.89
CA ASP A 124 16.10 7.76 -5.89
C ASP A 124 16.29 6.91 -4.60
N ASP A 125 15.81 7.39 -3.45
CA ASP A 125 15.81 6.61 -2.21
C ASP A 125 14.90 5.37 -2.34
N MET A 126 13.73 5.52 -2.96
CA MET A 126 12.83 4.40 -3.21
C MET A 126 13.43 3.41 -4.20
N LYS A 127 14.13 3.88 -5.26
CA LYS A 127 14.83 3.01 -6.20
C LYS A 127 15.90 2.18 -5.50
N GLN A 128 16.68 2.79 -4.63
CA GLN A 128 17.70 2.10 -3.86
C GLN A 128 17.08 1.00 -2.99
N GLU A 129 16.01 1.32 -2.25
CA GLU A 129 15.30 0.35 -1.43
C GLU A 129 14.74 -0.82 -2.26
N ILE A 130 14.05 -0.50 -3.37
CA ILE A 130 13.48 -1.51 -4.27
C ILE A 130 14.56 -2.44 -4.82
N GLN A 131 15.67 -1.91 -5.33
CA GLN A 131 16.73 -2.71 -5.90
C GLN A 131 17.33 -3.68 -4.86
N PHE A 132 17.49 -3.24 -3.62
CA PHE A 132 17.94 -4.12 -2.55
C PHE A 132 16.90 -5.19 -2.21
N ASN A 133 15.60 -4.83 -2.13
CA ASN A 133 14.53 -5.79 -1.86
C ASN A 133 14.40 -6.85 -2.98
N VAL A 134 14.67 -6.50 -4.23
CA VAL A 134 14.71 -7.47 -5.35
C VAL A 134 15.81 -8.50 -5.14
N ILE A 135 17.01 -8.11 -4.66
CA ILE A 135 18.09 -9.04 -4.31
C ILE A 135 17.58 -10.02 -3.25
N VAL A 136 16.99 -9.50 -2.16
CA VAL A 136 16.44 -10.33 -1.08
C VAL A 136 15.36 -11.29 -1.60
N CYS A 137 14.51 -10.87 -2.53
CA CYS A 137 13.51 -11.76 -3.14
C CYS A 137 14.17 -12.91 -3.90
N TYR A 138 15.21 -12.67 -4.71
CA TYR A 138 15.95 -13.72 -5.40
C TYR A 138 16.65 -14.67 -4.43
N GLU A 139 17.20 -14.16 -3.34
CA GLU A 139 17.78 -15.01 -2.27
C GLU A 139 16.73 -15.92 -1.63
N LYS A 140 15.53 -15.41 -1.36
CA LYS A 140 14.42 -16.19 -0.82
C LYS A 140 13.91 -17.25 -1.78
N LEU A 141 14.07 -17.04 -3.08
CA LEU A 141 13.80 -18.01 -4.14
C LEU A 141 14.94 -18.99 -4.37
N GLU A 142 16.06 -18.83 -3.65
CA GLU A 142 17.32 -19.56 -3.87
C GLU A 142 17.88 -19.41 -5.31
N ASP A 143 17.47 -18.32 -5.99
CA ASP A 143 17.97 -17.95 -7.32
C ASP A 143 19.27 -17.13 -7.17
N TRP A 144 20.33 -17.85 -6.84
CA TRP A 144 21.62 -17.28 -6.49
C TRP A 144 22.28 -16.54 -7.66
N ASP A 145 22.03 -16.97 -8.90
CA ASP A 145 22.60 -16.33 -10.08
C ASP A 145 22.01 -14.93 -10.29
N ASN A 146 20.69 -14.81 -10.21
CA ASN A 146 20.02 -13.50 -10.30
C ASN A 146 20.32 -12.64 -9.07
N ALA A 147 20.36 -13.21 -7.87
CA ALA A 147 20.75 -12.46 -6.66
C ALA A 147 22.13 -11.82 -6.81
N LYS A 148 23.15 -12.57 -7.26
CA LYS A 148 24.50 -12.08 -7.49
C LYS A 148 24.56 -11.00 -8.57
N ALA A 149 23.89 -11.22 -9.70
CA ALA A 149 23.85 -10.24 -10.79
C ALA A 149 23.22 -8.91 -10.31
N LYS A 150 22.08 -8.97 -9.61
CA LYS A 150 21.43 -7.77 -9.07
C LYS A 150 22.27 -7.08 -7.99
N LEU A 151 23.01 -7.83 -7.18
CA LEU A 151 23.90 -7.24 -6.19
C LEU A 151 25.09 -6.52 -6.84
N GLU A 152 25.65 -7.05 -7.94
CA GLU A 152 26.71 -6.38 -8.69
C GLU A 152 26.24 -5.04 -9.27
N ASP A 153 25.03 -5.03 -9.87
CA ASP A 153 24.40 -3.80 -10.37
C ASP A 153 24.18 -2.80 -9.22
N TYR A 154 23.67 -3.28 -8.09
CA TYR A 154 23.41 -2.46 -6.90
C TYR A 154 24.70 -1.86 -6.32
N ALA A 155 25.73 -2.66 -6.13
CA ALA A 155 27.02 -2.21 -5.59
C ALA A 155 27.71 -1.19 -6.52
N THR A 156 27.49 -1.30 -7.83
CA THR A 156 27.98 -0.31 -8.81
C THR A 156 27.24 1.01 -8.69
N ALA A 157 25.93 0.96 -8.46
CA ALA A 157 25.09 2.16 -8.32
C ALA A 157 25.26 2.84 -6.94
N TYR A 158 25.50 2.06 -5.88
CA TYR A 158 25.58 2.52 -4.50
C TYR A 158 26.84 2.00 -3.79
N PRO A 159 28.06 2.46 -4.22
CA PRO A 159 29.34 1.91 -3.75
C PRO A 159 29.60 2.13 -2.25
N ASP A 160 28.93 3.11 -1.62
CA ASP A 160 29.09 3.45 -0.21
C ASP A 160 28.06 2.74 0.68
N ASP A 161 27.17 1.90 0.13
CA ASP A 161 26.18 1.17 0.95
C ASP A 161 26.81 -0.08 1.57
N GLU A 162 27.01 -0.02 2.89
CA GLU A 162 27.57 -1.15 3.67
C GLU A 162 26.70 -2.44 3.60
N LYS A 163 25.41 -2.34 3.26
CA LYS A 163 24.54 -3.50 3.08
C LYS A 163 25.03 -4.35 1.91
N ALA A 164 25.38 -3.71 0.80
CA ALA A 164 25.90 -4.42 -0.38
C ALA A 164 27.15 -5.24 -0.06
N ALA A 165 28.07 -4.70 0.74
CA ALA A 165 29.27 -5.42 1.14
C ALA A 165 28.98 -6.66 2.01
N LYS A 166 28.02 -6.56 2.93
CA LYS A 166 27.60 -7.70 3.78
C LYS A 166 26.91 -8.77 2.94
N GLU A 167 26.05 -8.36 2.01
CA GLU A 167 25.32 -9.28 1.15
C GLU A 167 26.25 -9.99 0.17
N ALA A 168 27.25 -9.26 -0.37
CA ALA A 168 28.28 -9.86 -1.20
C ALA A 168 29.07 -10.97 -0.47
N GLU A 169 29.37 -10.78 0.81
CA GLU A 169 30.03 -11.80 1.61
C GLU A 169 29.15 -13.05 1.82
N PHE A 170 27.86 -12.83 2.04
CA PHE A 170 26.88 -13.94 2.15
C PHE A 170 26.76 -14.72 0.83
N LEU A 171 26.63 -14.04 -0.30
CA LEU A 171 26.44 -14.67 -1.61
C LEU A 171 27.70 -15.36 -2.16
N LYS A 172 28.92 -15.06 -1.65
CA LYS A 172 30.14 -15.79 -2.02
C LYS A 172 30.11 -17.29 -1.68
N THR A 173 29.28 -17.66 -0.73
CA THR A 173 29.20 -19.04 -0.22
C THR A 173 28.01 -19.82 -0.80
N ARG A 174 27.28 -19.27 -1.76
CA ARG A 174 26.07 -19.82 -2.37
C ARG A 174 26.25 -20.23 -3.83
#